data_518847d5b97deb1b98945259edfbb9ce
#
_entry.id   518847d5b97deb1b98945259edfbb9ce
#
_cell.length_a   1.000
_cell.length_b   1.000
_cell.length_c   1.000
_cell.angle_alpha   90.00
_cell.angle_beta   90.00
_cell.angle_gamma   90.00
#
_symmetry.space_group_name_H-M   'P 1'
#
loop_
_entity.id
_entity.type
_entity.pdbx_description
1 polymer ?
#
loop_
_entity_poly.entity_id
_entity_poly.type
_entity_poly.pdbx_seq_one_letter_code
_entity_poly.pdbx_strand_id
1 'polypeptide(L)'
;MKKLPLIAILIVAASLIYWTFTRIPPKSKKSGEPEVEIEDSSEYWESVTSVEQTPSYQPPPPEHNFYSDGPKTRDGIGKYYQGREIAYVMGHPAIQWLERPEREKEEAPTKALDLIKLAPGEVLADIGAGSGYYSLRIAMTHPNSRVVSVDIQPEMIDFLKGRTEKLGIANVSPHLGKIDGIGLPDESIDAALMIDAYHEFSHPYEMMKSIASALRPGGRVYLLEYREEDPDVPIKPLHKMSQEQAKKEMTLVGLEWDTTIDDLPWQHFMVFKKP
;
A
#
# COMPACT_ATOMS: atom_id res chain seq x y z
N MET A 1 49.10 1.61 9.50
CA MET A 1 47.82 1.05 9.00
C MET A 1 46.70 1.84 9.66
N LYS A 2 46.08 2.76 8.93
CA LYS A 2 44.96 3.59 9.43
C LYS A 2 43.69 2.78 9.29
N LYS A 3 42.99 2.53 10.41
CA LYS A 3 41.66 1.88 10.42
C LYS A 3 40.64 2.83 9.78
N LEU A 4 40.05 2.47 8.65
CA LEU A 4 38.87 3.16 8.13
C LEU A 4 37.70 3.01 9.14
N PRO A 5 36.91 4.06 9.35
CA PRO A 5 35.81 3.97 10.30
C PRO A 5 34.71 3.05 9.76
N LEU A 6 34.14 2.29 10.67
CA LEU A 6 33.06 1.28 10.40
C LEU A 6 31.86 1.85 9.61
N ILE A 7 31.63 3.15 9.74
CA ILE A 7 30.56 3.90 9.03
C ILE A 7 30.75 3.90 7.51
N ALA A 8 31.98 3.95 7.02
CA ALA A 8 32.26 3.93 5.58
C ALA A 8 31.92 2.57 4.93
N ILE A 9 32.02 1.48 5.70
CA ILE A 9 31.70 0.13 5.22
C ILE A 9 30.20 -0.06 5.09
N LEU A 10 29.40 0.50 6.01
CA LEU A 10 27.95 0.44 5.98
C LEU A 10 27.35 1.23 4.81
N ILE A 11 27.91 2.40 4.48
CA ILE A 11 27.44 3.21 3.34
C ILE A 11 27.73 2.50 2.01
N VAL A 12 28.88 1.83 1.89
CA VAL A 12 29.23 1.07 0.66
C VAL A 12 28.35 -0.16 0.52
N ALA A 13 27.99 -0.85 1.61
CA ALA A 13 27.10 -2.00 1.57
C ALA A 13 25.66 -1.58 1.19
N ALA A 14 25.16 -0.48 1.74
CA ALA A 14 23.85 0.06 1.38
C ALA A 14 23.80 0.50 -0.09
N SER A 15 24.85 1.12 -0.61
CA SER A 15 24.95 1.53 -2.01
C SER A 15 25.03 0.33 -2.98
N LEU A 16 25.68 -0.77 -2.60
CA LEU A 16 25.74 -1.99 -3.38
C LEU A 16 24.39 -2.72 -3.42
N ILE A 17 23.65 -2.74 -2.31
CA ILE A 17 22.31 -3.33 -2.23
C ILE A 17 21.33 -2.49 -3.08
N TYR A 18 21.39 -1.16 -3.00
CA TYR A 18 20.59 -0.26 -3.85
C TYR A 18 20.90 -0.50 -5.35
N TRP A 19 22.17 -0.68 -5.71
CA TRP A 19 22.60 -0.91 -7.08
C TRP A 19 22.11 -2.26 -7.65
N THR A 20 22.02 -3.31 -6.82
CA THR A 20 21.51 -4.63 -7.24
C THR A 20 19.99 -4.64 -7.43
N PHE A 21 19.22 -3.78 -6.73
CA PHE A 21 17.77 -3.68 -6.91
C PHE A 21 17.35 -2.83 -8.12
N THR A 22 18.17 -1.85 -8.52
CA THR A 22 17.89 -0.99 -9.68
C THR A 22 18.37 -1.60 -11.00
N ARG A 23 19.20 -2.66 -10.98
CA ARG A 23 19.75 -3.35 -12.14
C ARG A 23 19.61 -4.87 -12.01
N ILE A 24 18.38 -5.39 -11.90
CA ILE A 24 18.13 -6.75 -12.35
C ILE A 24 17.99 -6.63 -13.87
N PRO A 25 18.97 -7.09 -14.67
CA PRO A 25 18.80 -7.08 -16.11
C PRO A 25 17.59 -7.97 -16.44
N PRO A 26 16.76 -7.59 -17.41
CA PRO A 26 15.70 -8.48 -17.88
C PRO A 26 16.36 -9.81 -18.27
N LYS A 27 15.78 -10.92 -17.81
CA LYS A 27 16.23 -12.26 -18.23
C LYS A 27 16.27 -12.28 -19.74
N SER A 28 17.37 -12.73 -20.30
CA SER A 28 17.51 -12.92 -21.74
C SER A 28 16.31 -13.76 -22.22
N LYS A 29 15.54 -13.24 -23.17
CA LYS A 29 14.40 -13.92 -23.80
C LYS A 29 14.88 -15.29 -24.30
N LYS A 30 14.22 -16.37 -23.85
CA LYS A 30 14.29 -17.65 -24.55
C LYS A 30 13.47 -17.49 -25.82
N SER A 31 14.04 -17.77 -26.95
CA SER A 31 13.39 -17.78 -28.26
C SER A 31 12.18 -18.74 -28.21
N GLY A 32 10.94 -18.18 -28.28
CA GLY A 32 9.72 -18.97 -28.36
C GLY A 32 8.54 -18.49 -27.54
N GLU A 33 8.68 -17.46 -26.71
CA GLU A 33 7.53 -16.87 -26.04
C GLU A 33 6.89 -15.78 -26.92
N PRO A 34 5.54 -15.77 -27.08
CA PRO A 34 4.87 -14.75 -27.88
C PRO A 34 5.07 -13.37 -27.23
N GLU A 35 5.43 -12.41 -28.06
CA GLU A 35 5.51 -11.00 -27.69
C GLU A 35 4.08 -10.48 -27.53
N VAL A 36 3.68 -10.15 -26.31
CA VAL A 36 2.43 -9.44 -26.07
C VAL A 36 2.76 -7.95 -26.16
N GLU A 37 2.51 -7.38 -27.33
CA GLU A 37 2.45 -5.93 -27.50
C GLU A 37 1.21 -5.40 -26.77
N ILE A 38 1.43 -4.67 -25.68
CA ILE A 38 0.34 -3.98 -24.98
C ILE A 38 0.20 -2.60 -25.64
N GLU A 39 -0.59 -2.54 -26.71
CA GLU A 39 -0.85 -1.28 -27.44
C GLU A 39 -1.83 -0.35 -26.73
N ASP A 40 -2.63 -0.82 -25.76
CA ASP A 40 -3.58 0.02 -25.01
C ASP A 40 -3.73 -0.47 -23.57
N SER A 41 -3.42 0.41 -22.61
CA SER A 41 -3.63 0.14 -21.19
C SER A 41 -5.13 -0.09 -20.84
N SER A 42 -6.06 0.31 -21.69
CA SER A 42 -7.48 0.08 -21.50
C SER A 42 -7.88 -1.40 -21.62
N GLU A 43 -7.28 -2.15 -22.55
CA GLU A 43 -7.54 -3.60 -22.69
C GLU A 43 -6.98 -4.42 -21.53
N TYR A 44 -5.85 -3.98 -20.96
CA TYR A 44 -5.27 -4.63 -19.80
C TYR A 44 -6.22 -4.61 -18.59
N TRP A 45 -6.94 -3.51 -18.38
CA TRP A 45 -7.89 -3.38 -17.28
C TRP A 45 -9.17 -4.18 -17.49
N GLU A 46 -9.60 -4.42 -18.71
CA GLU A 46 -10.79 -5.24 -19.02
C GLU A 46 -10.56 -6.73 -18.69
N SER A 47 -9.34 -7.23 -18.85
CA SER A 47 -9.00 -8.64 -18.54
C SER A 47 -8.91 -8.92 -17.03
N VAL A 48 -8.71 -7.89 -16.20
CA VAL A 48 -8.53 -8.01 -14.74
C VAL A 48 -9.85 -7.93 -13.97
N THR A 49 -10.94 -7.47 -14.62
CA THR A 49 -12.25 -7.24 -13.95
C THR A 49 -13.10 -8.51 -13.75
N SER A 50 -12.64 -9.69 -14.15
CA SER A 50 -13.42 -10.95 -14.09
C SER A 50 -13.06 -11.85 -12.91
N VAL A 51 -12.52 -11.32 -11.81
CA VAL A 51 -12.40 -12.09 -10.56
C VAL A 51 -13.80 -12.20 -9.96
N GLU A 52 -14.43 -13.36 -10.08
CA GLU A 52 -15.68 -13.67 -9.39
C GLU A 52 -15.50 -13.41 -7.88
N GLN A 53 -16.24 -12.44 -7.37
CA GLN A 53 -16.32 -12.18 -5.95
C GLN A 53 -16.93 -13.42 -5.28
N THR A 54 -16.18 -14.05 -4.40
CA THR A 54 -16.67 -15.15 -3.55
C THR A 54 -17.89 -14.67 -2.76
N PRO A 55 -19.02 -15.42 -2.79
CA PRO A 55 -20.26 -14.97 -2.17
C PRO A 55 -20.24 -15.13 -0.65
N SER A 56 -20.94 -14.19 -0.02
CA SER A 56 -21.58 -14.28 1.29
C SER A 56 -20.73 -14.12 2.55
N TYR A 57 -20.20 -12.91 2.78
CA TYR A 57 -20.23 -12.34 4.12
C TYR A 57 -21.25 -11.21 4.14
N GLN A 58 -22.35 -11.36 4.90
CA GLN A 58 -23.23 -10.24 5.27
C GLN A 58 -22.84 -9.81 6.69
N PRO A 59 -22.14 -8.68 6.85
CA PRO A 59 -21.92 -8.09 8.15
C PRO A 59 -23.29 -7.69 8.76
N PRO A 60 -23.44 -7.70 10.10
CA PRO A 60 -24.60 -7.11 10.74
C PRO A 60 -24.75 -5.65 10.28
N PRO A 61 -25.99 -5.14 10.12
CA PRO A 61 -26.19 -3.77 9.69
C PRO A 61 -25.44 -2.83 10.63
N PRO A 62 -24.62 -1.90 10.11
CA PRO A 62 -23.93 -0.94 10.95
C PRO A 62 -24.96 -0.07 11.68
N GLU A 63 -24.72 0.24 12.94
CA GLU A 63 -25.55 1.19 13.71
C GLU A 63 -25.63 2.59 13.05
N HIS A 64 -24.69 2.87 12.11
CA HIS A 64 -24.68 4.03 11.23
C HIS A 64 -24.53 3.57 9.78
N ASN A 65 -25.45 4.01 8.93
CA ASN A 65 -25.35 3.73 7.48
C ASN A 65 -24.33 4.70 6.85
N PHE A 66 -23.04 4.32 6.91
CA PHE A 66 -21.97 5.10 6.28
C PHE A 66 -21.92 4.94 4.76
N TYR A 67 -22.67 3.98 4.22
CA TYR A 67 -22.67 3.59 2.82
C TYR A 67 -23.96 3.93 2.14
N SER A 68 -23.89 4.14 0.83
CA SER A 68 -25.05 4.20 -0.05
C SER A 68 -24.74 3.49 -1.36
N ASP A 69 -25.76 2.97 -2.00
CA ASP A 69 -25.67 2.50 -3.39
C ASP A 69 -25.93 3.68 -4.34
N GLY A 70 -25.29 3.65 -5.51
CA GLY A 70 -25.41 4.70 -6.49
C GLY A 70 -25.04 4.23 -7.90
N PRO A 71 -25.03 5.16 -8.87
CA PRO A 71 -24.58 4.85 -10.22
C PRO A 71 -23.18 4.26 -10.21
N LYS A 72 -23.05 3.09 -10.85
CA LYS A 72 -21.77 2.41 -11.00
C LYS A 72 -21.02 2.99 -12.19
N THR A 73 -19.84 3.55 -11.95
CA THR A 73 -18.94 3.97 -13.03
C THR A 73 -18.13 2.80 -13.57
N ARG A 74 -17.38 3.01 -14.65
CA ARG A 74 -16.53 1.97 -15.26
C ARG A 74 -15.46 1.44 -14.27
N ASP A 75 -14.89 2.34 -13.44
CA ASP A 75 -13.78 2.04 -12.54
C ASP A 75 -14.24 1.89 -11.09
N GLY A 76 -15.55 1.93 -10.81
CA GLY A 76 -16.13 1.86 -9.48
C GLY A 76 -17.01 0.64 -9.26
N ILE A 77 -17.28 0.32 -7.99
CA ILE A 77 -18.12 -0.83 -7.61
C ILE A 77 -19.60 -0.47 -7.43
N GLY A 78 -19.98 0.82 -7.57
CA GLY A 78 -21.36 1.30 -7.36
C GLY A 78 -21.75 1.43 -5.88
N LYS A 79 -20.81 1.19 -4.97
CA LYS A 79 -20.93 1.42 -3.52
C LYS A 79 -20.24 2.73 -3.16
N TYR A 80 -20.92 3.56 -2.42
CA TYR A 80 -20.41 4.87 -2.02
C TYR A 80 -20.14 4.91 -0.53
N TYR A 81 -19.01 5.53 -0.15
CA TYR A 81 -18.64 5.78 1.24
C TYR A 81 -18.40 7.26 1.45
N GLN A 82 -19.17 7.87 2.35
CA GLN A 82 -19.07 9.29 2.68
C GLN A 82 -19.15 10.25 1.48
N GLY A 83 -19.81 9.80 0.39
CA GLY A 83 -20.05 10.59 -0.83
C GLY A 83 -19.14 10.27 -2.01
N ARG A 84 -18.04 9.51 -1.83
CA ARG A 84 -17.22 9.00 -2.93
C ARG A 84 -17.64 7.60 -3.35
N GLU A 85 -17.59 7.31 -4.64
CA GLU A 85 -17.67 5.93 -5.14
C GLU A 85 -16.37 5.19 -4.84
N ILE A 86 -16.47 3.94 -4.37
CA ILE A 86 -15.30 3.09 -4.09
C ILE A 86 -14.78 2.53 -5.41
N ALA A 87 -13.46 2.62 -5.63
CA ALA A 87 -12.81 2.05 -6.80
C ALA A 87 -12.81 0.51 -6.81
N TYR A 88 -12.66 -0.09 -7.99
CA TYR A 88 -12.33 -1.52 -8.07
C TYR A 88 -10.94 -1.79 -7.51
N VAL A 89 -10.82 -2.91 -6.78
CA VAL A 89 -9.53 -3.40 -6.28
C VAL A 89 -8.64 -3.84 -7.44
N MET A 90 -7.37 -3.46 -7.39
CA MET A 90 -6.36 -3.93 -8.33
C MET A 90 -6.00 -5.39 -8.04
N GLY A 91 -6.19 -6.28 -9.03
CA GLY A 91 -5.87 -7.69 -8.90
C GLY A 91 -4.37 -8.00 -8.96
N HIS A 92 -3.97 -9.16 -8.43
CA HIS A 92 -2.59 -9.66 -8.44
C HIS A 92 -1.91 -9.72 -9.83
N PRO A 93 -2.61 -9.86 -10.99
CA PRO A 93 -1.95 -9.78 -12.29
C PRO A 93 -1.23 -8.44 -12.53
N ALA A 94 -1.61 -7.39 -11.82
CA ALA A 94 -0.99 -6.06 -11.90
C ALA A 94 0.33 -5.91 -11.09
N ILE A 95 0.92 -6.99 -10.57
CA ILE A 95 2.19 -6.95 -9.81
C ILE A 95 3.30 -6.23 -10.59
N GLN A 96 3.35 -6.38 -11.92
CA GLN A 96 4.36 -5.71 -12.75
C GLN A 96 4.22 -4.18 -12.71
N TRP A 97 2.99 -3.68 -12.61
CA TRP A 97 2.73 -2.24 -12.43
C TRP A 97 3.31 -1.73 -11.11
N LEU A 98 3.18 -2.50 -10.02
CA LEU A 98 3.72 -2.14 -8.71
C LEU A 98 5.25 -2.08 -8.69
N GLU A 99 5.92 -2.81 -9.58
CA GLU A 99 7.38 -2.91 -9.65
C GLU A 99 7.97 -2.10 -10.82
N ARG A 100 7.17 -1.24 -11.49
CA ARG A 100 7.63 -0.47 -12.66
C ARG A 100 8.78 0.49 -12.30
N PRO A 101 9.80 0.64 -13.17
CA PRO A 101 10.94 1.52 -12.91
C PRO A 101 10.57 3.00 -12.84
N GLU A 102 9.51 3.42 -13.54
CA GLU A 102 9.00 4.78 -13.62
C GLU A 102 8.51 5.30 -12.28
N ARG A 103 8.17 4.40 -11.36
CA ARG A 103 7.61 4.70 -10.04
C ARG A 103 8.44 5.71 -9.24
N GLU A 104 9.79 5.65 -9.36
CA GLU A 104 10.66 6.61 -8.66
C GLU A 104 10.47 8.04 -9.18
N LYS A 105 10.20 8.23 -10.48
CA LYS A 105 9.93 9.53 -11.07
C LYS A 105 8.51 10.03 -10.74
N GLU A 106 7.55 9.13 -10.69
CA GLU A 106 6.12 9.42 -10.57
C GLU A 106 5.69 9.61 -9.12
N GLU A 107 6.21 8.81 -8.21
CA GLU A 107 5.79 8.72 -6.82
C GLU A 107 6.90 9.05 -5.82
N ALA A 108 8.18 9.05 -6.27
CA ALA A 108 9.37 9.23 -5.42
C ALA A 108 9.37 8.32 -4.16
N PRO A 109 9.21 6.98 -4.29
CA PRO A 109 9.14 6.07 -3.16
C PRO A 109 10.36 6.14 -2.24
N THR A 110 11.55 6.45 -2.76
CA THR A 110 12.74 6.69 -1.92
C THR A 110 12.49 7.82 -0.93
N LYS A 111 11.92 8.94 -1.39
CA LYS A 111 11.57 10.07 -0.53
C LYS A 111 10.44 9.72 0.44
N ALA A 112 9.41 8.97 -0.01
CA ALA A 112 8.33 8.52 0.84
C ALA A 112 8.85 7.64 2.00
N LEU A 113 9.80 6.73 1.73
CA LEU A 113 10.45 5.90 2.74
C LEU A 113 11.19 6.73 3.80
N ASP A 114 11.86 7.82 3.41
CA ASP A 114 12.55 8.71 4.34
C ASP A 114 11.60 9.48 5.27
N LEU A 115 10.33 9.63 4.87
CA LEU A 115 9.28 10.27 5.67
C LEU A 115 8.64 9.32 6.69
N ILE A 116 8.69 8.00 6.46
CA ILE A 116 8.20 6.99 7.40
C ILE A 116 9.17 6.89 8.58
N LYS A 117 8.68 7.15 9.77
CA LYS A 117 9.48 7.12 11.00
C LYS A 117 9.10 5.89 11.82
N LEU A 118 10.06 5.02 12.05
CA LEU A 118 9.95 3.85 12.91
C LEU A 118 11.11 3.83 13.90
N ALA A 119 10.77 3.76 15.18
CA ALA A 119 11.76 3.52 16.22
C ALA A 119 12.17 2.03 16.27
N PRO A 120 13.36 1.70 16.73
CA PRO A 120 13.76 0.31 16.94
C PRO A 120 12.77 -0.44 17.82
N GLY A 121 12.32 -1.61 17.37
CA GLY A 121 11.32 -2.44 18.04
C GLY A 121 9.87 -2.17 17.67
N GLU A 122 9.57 -1.06 16.98
CA GLU A 122 8.22 -0.78 16.51
C GLU A 122 7.76 -1.77 15.42
N VAL A 123 6.45 -1.98 15.36
CA VAL A 123 5.77 -2.83 14.39
C VAL A 123 4.96 -1.95 13.44
N LEU A 124 5.25 -2.04 12.15
CA LEU A 124 4.47 -1.40 11.09
C LEU A 124 3.62 -2.45 10.37
N ALA A 125 2.33 -2.16 10.17
CA ALA A 125 1.47 -2.91 9.26
C ALA A 125 1.38 -2.16 7.92
N ASP A 126 1.80 -2.81 6.82
CA ASP A 126 1.66 -2.33 5.44
C ASP A 126 0.39 -2.95 4.87
N ILE A 127 -0.68 -2.15 4.68
CA ILE A 127 -2.03 -2.58 4.35
C ILE A 127 -2.29 -2.38 2.85
N GLY A 128 -2.67 -3.45 2.16
CA GLY A 128 -2.64 -3.50 0.70
C GLY A 128 -1.21 -3.61 0.20
N ALA A 129 -0.42 -4.46 0.83
CA ALA A 129 1.03 -4.54 0.60
C ALA A 129 1.42 -4.97 -0.82
N GLY A 130 0.50 -5.62 -1.56
CA GLY A 130 0.68 -6.04 -2.93
C GLY A 130 1.94 -6.88 -3.13
N SER A 131 2.84 -6.43 -3.99
CA SER A 131 4.12 -7.08 -4.25
C SER A 131 5.12 -7.03 -3.08
N GLY A 132 4.82 -6.27 -2.02
CA GLY A 132 5.74 -5.95 -0.93
C GLY A 132 6.77 -4.89 -1.29
N TYR A 133 6.48 -4.06 -2.28
CA TYR A 133 7.40 -3.02 -2.76
C TYR A 133 7.90 -2.13 -1.62
N TYR A 134 7.01 -1.64 -0.77
CA TYR A 134 7.36 -0.84 0.41
C TYR A 134 7.77 -1.70 1.61
N SER A 135 7.02 -2.77 1.90
CA SER A 135 7.33 -3.68 3.02
C SER A 135 8.79 -4.11 3.07
N LEU A 136 9.32 -4.59 1.93
CA LEU A 136 10.69 -5.10 1.86
C LEU A 136 11.73 -3.98 2.02
N ARG A 137 11.48 -2.79 1.45
CA ARG A 137 12.36 -1.63 1.59
C ARG A 137 12.40 -1.09 3.01
N ILE A 138 11.23 -1.00 3.65
CA ILE A 138 11.12 -0.59 5.06
C ILE A 138 11.88 -1.58 5.95
N ALA A 139 11.69 -2.87 5.75
CA ALA A 139 12.37 -3.91 6.52
C ALA A 139 13.90 -3.83 6.41
N MET A 140 14.41 -3.52 5.21
CA MET A 140 15.86 -3.36 4.99
C MET A 140 16.42 -2.09 5.61
N THR A 141 15.67 -0.98 5.61
CA THR A 141 16.11 0.29 6.18
C THR A 141 15.89 0.35 7.69
N HIS A 142 14.97 -0.46 8.24
CA HIS A 142 14.65 -0.54 9.66
C HIS A 142 14.84 -1.98 10.19
N PRO A 143 16.07 -2.52 10.23
CA PRO A 143 16.33 -3.93 10.55
C PRO A 143 15.93 -4.33 11.97
N ASN A 144 15.80 -3.36 12.88
CA ASN A 144 15.38 -3.58 14.26
C ASN A 144 13.87 -3.40 14.48
N SER A 145 13.10 -3.16 13.43
CA SER A 145 11.63 -3.05 13.44
C SER A 145 11.02 -4.24 12.71
N ARG A 146 9.74 -4.45 12.88
CA ARG A 146 8.99 -5.52 12.20
C ARG A 146 7.99 -4.92 11.23
N VAL A 147 7.80 -5.58 10.08
CA VAL A 147 6.78 -5.22 9.09
C VAL A 147 5.81 -6.39 8.95
N VAL A 148 4.53 -6.14 9.18
CA VAL A 148 3.43 -7.06 8.88
C VAL A 148 2.82 -6.61 7.56
N SER A 149 3.03 -7.37 6.50
CA SER A 149 2.53 -7.05 5.16
C SER A 149 1.16 -7.68 4.99
N VAL A 150 0.11 -6.88 5.02
CA VAL A 150 -1.29 -7.32 4.97
C VAL A 150 -1.83 -7.12 3.57
N ASP A 151 -2.39 -8.17 2.99
CA ASP A 151 -3.13 -8.12 1.73
C ASP A 151 -4.34 -9.05 1.80
N ILE A 152 -5.40 -8.75 1.04
CA ILE A 152 -6.61 -9.57 0.98
C ILE A 152 -6.51 -10.68 -0.07
N GLN A 153 -5.53 -10.61 -0.98
CA GLN A 153 -5.35 -11.55 -2.07
C GLN A 153 -4.31 -12.61 -1.70
N PRO A 154 -4.68 -13.90 -1.63
CA PRO A 154 -3.75 -14.98 -1.30
C PRO A 154 -2.53 -15.03 -2.23
N GLU A 155 -2.72 -14.70 -3.51
CA GLU A 155 -1.67 -14.70 -4.53
C GLU A 155 -0.60 -13.62 -4.25
N MET A 156 -1.01 -12.44 -3.74
CA MET A 156 -0.07 -11.41 -3.29
C MET A 156 0.73 -11.88 -2.07
N ILE A 157 0.06 -12.53 -1.12
CA ILE A 157 0.72 -13.09 0.07
C ILE A 157 1.73 -14.17 -0.31
N ASP A 158 1.40 -15.06 -1.23
CA ASP A 158 2.32 -16.12 -1.68
C ASP A 158 3.49 -15.55 -2.48
N PHE A 159 3.24 -14.54 -3.31
CA PHE A 159 4.29 -13.80 -4.01
C PHE A 159 5.27 -13.14 -3.03
N LEU A 160 4.73 -12.48 -2.00
CA LEU A 160 5.52 -11.79 -0.98
C LEU A 160 6.34 -12.78 -0.14
N LYS A 161 5.77 -13.94 0.26
CA LYS A 161 6.51 -15.02 0.93
C LYS A 161 7.71 -15.47 0.10
N GLY A 162 7.50 -15.75 -1.18
CA GLY A 162 8.59 -16.14 -2.08
C GLY A 162 9.69 -15.08 -2.20
N ARG A 163 9.33 -13.78 -2.16
CA ARG A 163 10.31 -12.68 -2.15
C ARG A 163 11.09 -12.59 -0.84
N THR A 164 10.43 -12.67 0.30
CA THR A 164 11.08 -12.61 1.62
C THR A 164 12.07 -13.74 1.81
N GLU A 165 11.70 -14.97 1.44
CA GLU A 165 12.57 -16.14 1.46
C GLU A 165 13.79 -15.96 0.53
N LYS A 166 13.54 -15.58 -0.73
CA LYS A 166 14.60 -15.38 -1.72
C LYS A 166 15.62 -14.32 -1.31
N LEU A 167 15.17 -13.27 -0.61
CA LEU A 167 16.01 -12.14 -0.18
C LEU A 167 16.60 -12.33 1.22
N GLY A 168 16.17 -13.37 1.96
CA GLY A 168 16.61 -13.61 3.33
C GLY A 168 16.15 -12.55 4.32
N ILE A 169 14.98 -11.91 4.07
CA ILE A 169 14.44 -10.85 4.91
C ILE A 169 13.59 -11.49 6.01
N ALA A 170 14.08 -11.45 7.25
CA ALA A 170 13.45 -12.15 8.38
C ALA A 170 12.45 -11.28 9.18
N ASN A 171 12.48 -9.97 9.02
CA ASN A 171 11.64 -9.03 9.77
C ASN A 171 10.39 -8.58 9.01
N VAL A 172 10.00 -9.30 7.94
CA VAL A 172 8.71 -9.16 7.23
C VAL A 172 7.86 -10.39 7.48
N SER A 173 6.58 -10.17 7.82
CA SER A 173 5.61 -11.23 8.07
C SER A 173 4.41 -11.01 7.13
N PRO A 174 4.29 -11.76 6.01
CA PRO A 174 3.09 -11.73 5.17
C PRO A 174 1.87 -12.24 5.92
N HIS A 175 0.75 -11.51 5.85
CA HIS A 175 -0.48 -11.80 6.58
C HIS A 175 -1.70 -11.63 5.67
N LEU A 176 -2.55 -12.66 5.59
CA LEU A 176 -3.78 -12.60 4.82
C LEU A 176 -4.85 -11.87 5.64
N GLY A 177 -5.23 -10.68 5.21
CA GLY A 177 -6.33 -9.90 5.76
C GLY A 177 -7.69 -10.33 5.21
N LYS A 178 -8.73 -9.58 5.63
CA LYS A 178 -10.10 -9.69 5.10
C LYS A 178 -10.51 -8.36 4.49
N ILE A 179 -11.61 -8.37 3.74
CA ILE A 179 -12.14 -7.14 3.10
C ILE A 179 -12.63 -6.08 4.10
N ASP A 180 -12.89 -6.48 5.34
CA ASP A 180 -13.45 -5.69 6.43
C ASP A 180 -12.55 -5.57 7.66
N GLY A 181 -11.33 -6.08 7.59
CA GLY A 181 -10.38 -5.96 8.70
C GLY A 181 -9.04 -6.66 8.47
N ILE A 182 -8.03 -6.12 9.12
CA ILE A 182 -6.65 -6.61 8.98
C ILE A 182 -6.37 -7.91 9.74
N GLY A 183 -7.24 -8.32 10.69
CA GLY A 183 -7.07 -9.55 11.44
C GLY A 183 -5.89 -9.57 12.42
N LEU A 184 -5.34 -8.41 12.78
CA LEU A 184 -4.31 -8.29 13.80
C LEU A 184 -4.94 -8.01 15.18
N PRO A 185 -4.30 -8.44 16.28
CA PRO A 185 -4.78 -8.14 17.63
C PRO A 185 -4.83 -6.64 17.93
N ASP A 186 -5.70 -6.25 18.86
CA ASP A 186 -5.75 -4.88 19.38
C ASP A 186 -4.37 -4.47 19.95
N GLU A 187 -4.01 -3.21 19.75
CA GLU A 187 -2.76 -2.60 20.26
C GLU A 187 -1.49 -3.38 19.94
N SER A 188 -1.44 -4.04 18.77
CA SER A 188 -0.33 -4.88 18.35
C SER A 188 0.66 -4.17 17.41
N ILE A 189 0.27 -3.03 16.84
CA ILE A 189 1.10 -2.25 15.89
C ILE A 189 1.31 -0.82 16.37
N ASP A 190 2.43 -0.22 15.98
CA ASP A 190 2.82 1.16 16.29
C ASP A 190 2.53 2.11 15.12
N ALA A 191 2.50 1.56 13.91
CA ALA A 191 2.17 2.30 12.70
C ALA A 191 1.41 1.41 11.69
N ALA A 192 0.53 2.05 10.92
CA ALA A 192 -0.08 1.48 9.72
C ALA A 192 0.34 2.32 8.50
N LEU A 193 0.55 1.67 7.37
CA LEU A 193 0.90 2.29 6.10
C LEU A 193 -0.12 1.83 5.06
N MET A 194 -0.64 2.76 4.28
CA MET A 194 -1.47 2.50 3.11
C MET A 194 -0.95 3.35 1.96
N ILE A 195 -0.65 2.74 0.82
CA ILE A 195 -0.13 3.43 -0.36
C ILE A 195 -0.94 3.03 -1.57
N ASP A 196 -1.71 3.98 -2.10
CA ASP A 196 -2.57 3.79 -3.27
C ASP A 196 -3.49 2.56 -3.13
N ALA A 197 -4.01 2.33 -1.91
CA ALA A 197 -4.80 1.16 -1.58
C ALA A 197 -6.12 1.50 -0.89
N TYR A 198 -6.17 2.58 -0.10
CA TYR A 198 -7.34 2.91 0.70
C TYR A 198 -8.58 3.23 -0.16
N HIS A 199 -8.40 3.88 -1.30
CA HIS A 199 -9.50 4.20 -2.21
C HIS A 199 -10.21 2.95 -2.77
N GLU A 200 -9.56 1.77 -2.71
CA GLU A 200 -10.08 0.48 -3.17
C GLU A 200 -10.79 -0.34 -2.07
N PHE A 201 -10.73 0.09 -0.80
CA PHE A 201 -11.36 -0.66 0.29
C PHE A 201 -12.87 -0.71 0.11
N SER A 202 -13.43 -1.91 -0.09
CA SER A 202 -14.89 -2.12 -0.24
C SER A 202 -15.65 -1.93 1.08
N HIS A 203 -14.97 -1.99 2.22
CA HIS A 203 -15.49 -1.77 3.57
C HIS A 203 -14.55 -0.83 4.35
N PRO A 204 -14.39 0.45 3.90
CA PRO A 204 -13.39 1.35 4.45
C PRO A 204 -13.61 1.67 5.93
N TYR A 205 -14.86 1.80 6.41
CA TYR A 205 -15.13 2.06 7.82
C TYR A 205 -14.68 0.89 8.70
N GLU A 206 -15.08 -0.33 8.38
CA GLU A 206 -14.75 -1.55 9.11
C GLU A 206 -13.24 -1.80 9.08
N MET A 207 -12.63 -1.66 7.92
CA MET A 207 -11.18 -1.81 7.75
C MET A 207 -10.42 -0.80 8.61
N MET A 208 -10.78 0.49 8.53
CA MET A 208 -10.12 1.53 9.33
C MET A 208 -10.39 1.38 10.82
N LYS A 209 -11.58 0.91 11.23
CA LYS A 209 -11.87 0.57 12.62
C LYS A 209 -10.97 -0.56 13.11
N SER A 210 -10.77 -1.61 12.30
CA SER A 210 -9.84 -2.70 12.61
C SER A 210 -8.39 -2.21 12.72
N ILE A 211 -7.95 -1.32 11.83
CA ILE A 211 -6.62 -0.69 11.89
C ILE A 211 -6.48 0.17 13.15
N ALA A 212 -7.46 1.03 13.44
CA ALA A 212 -7.45 1.87 14.63
C ALA A 212 -7.44 1.06 15.93
N SER A 213 -8.14 -0.08 15.98
CA SER A 213 -8.09 -1.02 17.13
C SER A 213 -6.70 -1.62 17.29
N ALA A 214 -6.10 -2.09 16.21
CA ALA A 214 -4.76 -2.68 16.22
C ALA A 214 -3.63 -1.71 16.55
N LEU A 215 -3.80 -0.42 16.30
CA LEU A 215 -2.84 0.62 16.68
C LEU A 215 -2.77 0.77 18.21
N ARG A 216 -1.57 0.92 18.75
CA ARG A 216 -1.36 1.36 20.13
C ARG A 216 -1.77 2.83 20.30
N PRO A 217 -2.12 3.29 21.53
CA PRO A 217 -2.26 4.73 21.80
C PRO A 217 -1.02 5.50 21.35
N GLY A 218 -1.22 6.64 20.67
CA GLY A 218 -0.14 7.39 20.03
C GLY A 218 0.40 6.81 18.72
N GLY A 219 -0.14 5.67 18.28
CA GLY A 219 0.21 5.05 17.00
C GLY A 219 -0.16 5.91 15.80
N ARG A 220 0.49 5.68 14.67
CA ARG A 220 0.42 6.53 13.47
C ARG A 220 -0.16 5.78 12.29
N VAL A 221 -0.91 6.50 11.45
CA VAL A 221 -1.31 6.04 10.12
C VAL A 221 -0.62 6.92 9.10
N TYR A 222 0.16 6.31 8.22
CA TYR A 222 0.72 6.92 7.02
C TYR A 222 -0.19 6.57 5.85
N LEU A 223 -0.84 7.57 5.28
CA LEU A 223 -1.73 7.43 4.13
C LEU A 223 -1.14 8.19 2.95
N LEU A 224 -0.77 7.43 1.92
CA LEU A 224 -0.32 7.96 0.64
C LEU A 224 -1.39 7.65 -0.40
N GLU A 225 -1.90 8.70 -1.06
CA GLU A 225 -2.91 8.59 -2.11
C GLU A 225 -2.62 9.61 -3.20
N TYR A 226 -2.93 9.27 -4.45
CA TYR A 226 -2.81 10.21 -5.57
C TYR A 226 -3.71 11.42 -5.36
N ARG A 227 -3.17 12.62 -5.66
CA ARG A 227 -3.88 13.89 -5.44
C ARG A 227 -5.10 14.03 -6.35
N GLU A 228 -6.29 14.10 -5.77
CA GLU A 228 -7.51 14.43 -6.50
C GLU A 228 -7.54 15.92 -6.86
N GLU A 229 -6.94 16.78 -6.04
CA GLU A 229 -6.86 18.22 -6.22
C GLU A 229 -5.99 18.62 -7.43
N ASP A 230 -5.12 17.72 -7.90
CA ASP A 230 -4.24 17.96 -9.03
C ASP A 230 -4.77 17.27 -10.30
N PRO A 231 -5.29 18.05 -11.28
CA PRO A 231 -5.79 17.50 -12.54
C PRO A 231 -4.68 16.95 -13.44
N ASP A 232 -3.42 17.35 -13.23
CA ASP A 232 -2.29 16.93 -14.05
C ASP A 232 -1.71 15.57 -13.61
N VAL A 233 -2.12 15.04 -12.45
CA VAL A 233 -1.79 13.66 -12.05
C VAL A 233 -2.53 12.68 -12.96
N PRO A 234 -1.83 11.87 -13.80
CA PRO A 234 -2.43 11.07 -14.88
C PRO A 234 -2.98 9.73 -14.34
N ILE A 235 -3.77 9.79 -13.28
CA ILE A 235 -4.40 8.64 -12.62
C ILE A 235 -5.92 8.77 -12.77
N LYS A 236 -6.61 7.64 -12.91
CA LYS A 236 -8.07 7.58 -13.02
C LYS A 236 -8.74 8.25 -11.80
N PRO A 237 -9.87 8.96 -11.98
CA PRO A 237 -10.49 9.76 -10.92
C PRO A 237 -10.77 8.99 -9.63
N LEU A 238 -11.31 7.75 -9.70
CA LEU A 238 -11.62 6.97 -8.50
C LEU A 238 -10.40 6.42 -7.77
N HIS A 239 -9.24 6.41 -8.42
CA HIS A 239 -7.96 6.04 -7.80
C HIS A 239 -7.18 7.25 -7.25
N LYS A 240 -7.85 8.40 -7.13
CA LYS A 240 -7.35 9.59 -6.46
C LYS A 240 -8.17 9.86 -5.21
N MET A 241 -7.58 10.57 -4.25
CA MET A 241 -8.27 10.99 -3.03
C MET A 241 -7.85 12.40 -2.64
N SER A 242 -8.84 13.22 -2.26
CA SER A 242 -8.55 14.53 -1.69
C SER A 242 -8.19 14.44 -0.21
N GLN A 243 -7.39 15.39 0.26
CA GLN A 243 -7.06 15.49 1.69
C GLN A 243 -8.32 15.70 2.53
N GLU A 244 -9.28 16.47 2.03
CA GLU A 244 -10.55 16.72 2.73
C GLU A 244 -11.33 15.42 2.95
N GLN A 245 -11.46 14.60 1.89
CA GLN A 245 -12.15 13.32 1.98
C GLN A 245 -11.41 12.35 2.90
N ALA A 246 -10.09 12.25 2.82
CA ALA A 246 -9.30 11.42 3.70
C ALA A 246 -9.46 11.82 5.17
N LYS A 247 -9.37 13.12 5.50
CA LYS A 247 -9.57 13.64 6.88
C LYS A 247 -10.95 13.31 7.40
N LYS A 248 -12.00 13.53 6.57
CA LYS A 248 -13.39 13.20 6.91
C LYS A 248 -13.55 11.72 7.27
N GLU A 249 -13.00 10.81 6.46
CA GLU A 249 -13.15 9.38 6.65
C GLU A 249 -12.35 8.85 7.85
N MET A 250 -11.12 9.32 8.05
CA MET A 250 -10.26 8.92 9.17
C MET A 250 -10.82 9.36 10.53
N THR A 251 -11.47 10.52 10.59
CA THR A 251 -12.11 11.04 11.81
C THR A 251 -13.25 10.14 12.29
N LEU A 252 -13.96 9.45 11.40
CA LEU A 252 -15.06 8.54 11.76
C LEU A 252 -14.61 7.35 12.62
N VAL A 253 -13.34 7.00 12.59
CA VAL A 253 -12.77 5.91 13.39
C VAL A 253 -11.89 6.41 14.54
N GLY A 254 -11.95 7.71 14.84
CA GLY A 254 -11.24 8.32 15.97
C GLY A 254 -9.78 8.62 15.71
N LEU A 255 -9.35 8.63 14.45
CA LEU A 255 -8.00 9.06 14.07
C LEU A 255 -7.97 10.57 13.85
N GLU A 256 -6.94 11.22 14.39
CA GLU A 256 -6.74 12.65 14.28
C GLU A 256 -5.68 12.97 13.22
N TRP A 257 -5.99 13.92 12.32
CA TRP A 257 -5.02 14.41 11.36
C TRP A 257 -3.90 15.17 12.07
N ASP A 258 -2.66 14.80 11.81
CA ASP A 258 -1.45 15.42 12.35
C ASP A 258 -0.81 16.37 11.34
N THR A 259 -0.48 15.88 10.16
CA THR A 259 0.19 16.67 9.12
C THR A 259 -0.03 16.09 7.72
N THR A 260 0.22 16.93 6.72
CA THR A 260 0.35 16.52 5.32
C THR A 260 1.66 17.04 4.77
N ILE A 261 2.40 16.20 4.06
CA ILE A 261 3.63 16.54 3.34
C ILE A 261 3.34 16.37 1.86
N ASP A 262 3.29 17.47 1.10
CA ASP A 262 2.95 17.49 -0.33
C ASP A 262 4.18 17.57 -1.23
N ASP A 263 5.28 17.01 -0.77
CA ASP A 263 6.57 17.04 -1.45
C ASP A 263 6.76 15.89 -2.47
N LEU A 264 5.84 14.91 -2.52
CA LEU A 264 5.88 13.82 -3.50
C LEU A 264 5.30 14.31 -4.83
N PRO A 265 5.73 13.75 -5.98
CA PRO A 265 5.29 14.24 -7.29
C PRO A 265 3.77 14.14 -7.48
N TRP A 266 3.17 12.96 -7.24
CA TRP A 266 1.74 12.71 -7.53
C TRP A 266 0.87 12.45 -6.31
N GLN A 267 1.46 12.19 -5.13
CA GLN A 267 0.75 11.74 -3.94
C GLN A 267 0.76 12.79 -2.82
N HIS A 268 -0.28 12.77 -2.00
CA HIS A 268 -0.24 13.29 -0.64
C HIS A 268 0.47 12.28 0.26
N PHE A 269 1.29 12.75 1.18
CA PHE A 269 1.78 11.98 2.32
C PHE A 269 1.09 12.52 3.58
N MET A 270 0.02 11.87 4.01
CA MET A 270 -0.77 12.29 5.17
C MET A 270 -0.44 11.44 6.37
N VAL A 271 -0.35 12.07 7.53
CA VAL A 271 -0.14 11.40 8.82
C VAL A 271 -1.33 11.64 9.72
N PHE A 272 -1.87 10.55 10.25
CA PHE A 272 -2.91 10.57 11.28
C PHE A 272 -2.38 9.89 12.54
N LYS A 273 -2.96 10.22 13.70
CA LYS A 273 -2.61 9.65 15.00
C LYS A 273 -3.83 9.05 15.68
N LYS A 274 -3.61 7.94 16.38
CA LYS A 274 -4.53 7.44 17.40
C LYS A 274 -4.25 8.20 18.69
N PRO A 275 -5.24 8.88 19.28
CA PRO A 275 -5.10 9.53 20.59
C PRO A 275 -4.65 8.61 21.70
#